data_1fb0f6db49187256ac746a0c226c12d5
#
_entry.id   1fb0f6db49187256ac746a0c226c12d5
#
_cell.length_a   1.000
_cell.length_b   1.000
_cell.length_c   1.000
_cell.angle_alpha   90.00
_cell.angle_beta   90.00
_cell.angle_gamma   90.00
#
_symmetry.space_group_name_H-M   'P 1'
#
loop_
_entity.id
_entity.type
_entity.pdbx_description
1 polymer ?
#
loop_
_entity_poly.entity_id
_entity_poly.type
_entity_poly.pdbx_seq_one_letter_code
_entity_poly.pdbx_strand_id
1 'polypeptide(L)'
;MIKKFFFAVLFIVAFMPVISHAQKDLSEPDKLKFESAFFEALKQKAIGNYDKAIESLELCQTLDSTNVSVQFELSKNYFWLKKYFESKQTLAKALKKEPQNIWLLEQAKNIAVAQGNYPEAITYQKDIIAINPFKKTGLINLYLANNERSKVRDLIAVIEKEQGLNSSLKRIKKALLHNQNLKKKIEIAPQNTSLSALKKDYKTTNDFKILKRILKIESQQKDYNSLLNDATEALDLFPSQTILYLYAAQANNTLKNYKAALSHLDNGIDFVIDKPTRKKYYLAYAKSYTGLNNTQKATYYKKMAAQL
;
A
#
# COMPACT_ATOMS: atom_id res chain seq x y z
N MET A 1 -26.65 -19.53 60.23
CA MET A 1 -25.26 -19.61 59.68
C MET A 1 -25.02 -18.75 58.45
N ILE A 2 -25.92 -17.90 57.98
CA ILE A 2 -25.81 -17.11 56.74
C ILE A 2 -25.29 -15.66 56.94
N LYS A 3 -25.38 -15.14 58.18
CA LYS A 3 -24.96 -13.73 58.46
C LYS A 3 -23.46 -13.49 58.70
N LYS A 4 -22.65 -14.57 58.86
CA LYS A 4 -21.21 -14.44 59.04
C LYS A 4 -20.37 -14.51 57.76
N PHE A 5 -20.97 -14.92 56.63
CA PHE A 5 -20.27 -15.01 55.35
C PHE A 5 -20.27 -13.67 54.57
N PHE A 6 -21.22 -12.77 54.85
CA PHE A 6 -21.33 -11.50 54.17
C PHE A 6 -20.31 -10.44 54.64
N PHE A 7 -19.77 -10.59 55.85
CA PHE A 7 -18.78 -9.63 56.39
C PHE A 7 -17.34 -9.93 55.92
N ALA A 8 -17.03 -11.17 55.53
CA ALA A 8 -15.70 -11.55 55.06
C ALA A 8 -15.44 -11.13 53.58
N VAL A 9 -16.49 -10.99 52.76
CA VAL A 9 -16.39 -10.58 51.33
C VAL A 9 -16.21 -9.06 51.20
N LEU A 10 -16.74 -8.27 52.16
CA LEU A 10 -16.66 -6.82 52.13
C LEU A 10 -15.26 -6.28 52.49
N PHE A 11 -14.40 -7.09 53.15
CA PHE A 11 -13.04 -6.66 53.55
C PHE A 11 -11.96 -6.93 52.50
N ILE A 12 -12.21 -7.74 51.47
CA ILE A 12 -11.26 -8.09 50.42
C ILE A 12 -11.24 -7.03 49.28
N VAL A 13 -12.32 -6.25 49.16
CA VAL A 13 -12.40 -5.18 48.12
C VAL A 13 -11.63 -3.92 48.46
N ALA A 14 -11.23 -3.72 49.75
CA ALA A 14 -10.61 -2.50 50.22
C ALA A 14 -9.08 -2.43 50.07
N PHE A 15 -8.43 -3.46 49.52
CA PHE A 15 -6.97 -3.49 49.34
C PHE A 15 -6.59 -3.82 47.87
N MET A 16 -7.22 -3.19 46.89
CA MET A 16 -6.58 -3.03 45.60
C MET A 16 -5.57 -1.90 45.70
N PRO A 17 -4.26 -2.15 45.53
CA PRO A 17 -3.32 -1.05 45.40
C PRO A 17 -3.74 -0.24 44.18
N VAL A 18 -4.20 0.98 44.40
CA VAL A 18 -4.27 1.99 43.34
C VAL A 18 -2.83 2.18 42.92
N ILE A 19 -2.43 1.54 41.83
CA ILE A 19 -1.16 1.82 41.15
C ILE A 19 -1.34 3.22 40.57
N SER A 20 -1.14 4.22 41.43
CA SER A 20 -0.94 5.59 41.01
C SER A 20 0.33 5.59 40.16
N HIS A 21 0.18 5.67 38.84
CA HIS A 21 1.28 6.02 37.98
C HIS A 21 1.68 7.46 38.40
N ALA A 22 2.66 7.55 39.30
CA ALA A 22 3.26 8.81 39.65
C ALA A 22 3.85 9.41 38.35
N GLN A 23 3.12 10.33 37.75
CA GLN A 23 3.66 11.21 36.74
C GLN A 23 4.79 11.96 37.46
N LYS A 24 6.03 11.82 36.99
CA LYS A 24 7.18 12.54 37.54
C LYS A 24 6.90 14.03 37.33
N ASP A 25 6.46 14.72 38.39
CA ASP A 25 6.25 16.15 38.31
C ASP A 25 7.59 16.83 38.05
N LEU A 26 7.65 17.55 36.94
CA LEU A 26 8.79 18.40 36.61
C LEU A 26 8.96 19.48 37.65
N SER A 27 10.19 19.87 37.96
CA SER A 27 10.47 21.07 38.75
C SER A 27 9.90 22.30 38.03
N GLU A 28 9.56 23.37 38.79
CA GLU A 28 9.04 24.60 38.16
C GLU A 28 9.96 25.17 37.05
N PRO A 29 11.30 25.21 37.22
CA PRO A 29 12.20 25.62 36.13
C PRO A 29 12.13 24.70 34.91
N ASP A 30 11.98 23.37 35.09
CA ASP A 30 11.89 22.41 34.01
C ASP A 30 10.54 22.49 33.28
N LYS A 31 9.45 22.80 33.99
CA LYS A 31 8.14 23.08 33.37
C LYS A 31 8.22 24.28 32.46
N LEU A 32 8.76 25.40 32.92
CA LEU A 32 8.93 26.60 32.12
C LEU A 32 9.81 26.35 30.89
N LYS A 33 10.87 25.57 31.04
CA LYS A 33 11.78 25.19 29.96
C LYS A 33 11.06 24.29 28.92
N PHE A 34 10.28 23.34 29.43
CA PHE A 34 9.46 22.45 28.57
C PHE A 34 8.43 23.26 27.77
N GLU A 35 7.65 24.11 28.42
CA GLU A 35 6.64 24.94 27.78
C GLU A 35 7.26 25.85 26.71
N SER A 36 8.33 26.54 27.03
CA SER A 36 9.05 27.42 26.10
C SER A 36 9.54 26.64 24.86
N ALA A 37 10.16 25.48 25.08
CA ALA A 37 10.64 24.64 23.99
C ALA A 37 9.48 24.09 23.15
N PHE A 38 8.38 23.67 23.77
CA PHE A 38 7.22 23.17 23.08
C PHE A 38 6.54 24.24 22.22
N PHE A 39 6.38 25.46 22.74
CA PHE A 39 5.87 26.59 21.97
C PHE A 39 6.78 26.97 20.80
N GLU A 40 8.11 26.98 21.00
CA GLU A 40 9.05 27.24 19.91
C GLU A 40 8.94 26.16 18.82
N ALA A 41 8.80 24.89 19.21
CA ALA A 41 8.58 23.81 18.25
C ALA A 41 7.32 24.02 17.41
N LEU A 42 6.20 24.37 18.03
CA LEU A 42 4.94 24.66 17.31
C LEU A 42 5.08 25.85 16.36
N LYS A 43 5.78 26.89 16.77
CA LYS A 43 6.08 28.07 15.94
C LYS A 43 6.95 27.69 14.72
N GLN A 44 8.04 26.95 14.96
CA GLN A 44 8.93 26.50 13.88
C GLN A 44 8.18 25.58 12.89
N LYS A 45 7.35 24.66 13.39
CA LYS A 45 6.47 23.84 12.55
C LYS A 45 5.51 24.69 11.71
N ALA A 46 4.90 25.72 12.30
CA ALA A 46 3.92 26.57 11.60
C ALA A 46 4.53 27.30 10.38
N ILE A 47 5.82 27.62 10.42
CA ILE A 47 6.56 28.24 9.32
C ILE A 47 7.30 27.23 8.42
N GLY A 48 7.09 25.93 8.64
CA GLY A 48 7.70 24.86 7.84
C GLY A 48 9.13 24.48 8.21
N ASN A 49 9.70 25.02 9.30
CA ASN A 49 11.04 24.70 9.79
C ASN A 49 11.03 23.42 10.63
N TYR A 50 10.72 22.29 10.00
CA TYR A 50 10.50 21.01 10.69
C TYR A 50 11.74 20.51 11.44
N ASP A 51 12.95 20.73 10.93
CA ASP A 51 14.19 20.35 11.63
C ASP A 51 14.35 21.11 12.95
N LYS A 52 14.15 22.44 12.95
CA LYS A 52 14.21 23.24 14.18
C LYS A 52 13.07 22.90 15.14
N ALA A 53 11.90 22.53 14.61
CA ALA A 53 10.80 22.05 15.45
C ALA A 53 11.18 20.73 16.16
N ILE A 54 11.89 19.83 15.48
CA ILE A 54 12.38 18.58 16.05
C ILE A 54 13.40 18.86 17.14
N GLU A 55 14.39 19.72 16.91
CA GLU A 55 15.39 20.09 17.94
C GLU A 55 14.73 20.59 19.24
N SER A 56 13.72 21.47 19.11
CA SER A 56 12.97 21.97 20.25
C SER A 56 12.15 20.87 20.95
N LEU A 57 11.55 19.94 20.18
CA LEU A 57 10.80 18.80 20.73
C LEU A 57 11.72 17.77 21.38
N GLU A 58 12.94 17.57 20.90
CA GLU A 58 13.93 16.70 21.52
C GLU A 58 14.35 17.24 22.89
N LEU A 59 14.45 18.55 23.05
CA LEU A 59 14.62 19.17 24.37
C LEU A 59 13.42 18.83 25.27
N CYS A 60 12.19 18.96 24.80
CA CYS A 60 11.01 18.54 25.57
C CYS A 60 11.08 17.05 25.95
N GLN A 61 11.54 16.20 25.03
CA GLN A 61 11.68 14.76 25.27
C GLN A 61 12.75 14.43 26.32
N THR A 62 13.81 15.24 26.47
CA THR A 62 14.80 15.05 27.52
C THR A 62 14.21 15.35 28.91
N LEU A 63 13.26 16.30 28.99
CA LEU A 63 12.58 16.69 30.24
C LEU A 63 11.47 15.69 30.58
N ASP A 64 10.61 15.34 29.61
CA ASP A 64 9.57 14.33 29.75
C ASP A 64 9.58 13.37 28.53
N SER A 65 10.33 12.29 28.64
CA SER A 65 10.48 11.27 27.59
C SER A 65 9.19 10.52 27.27
N THR A 66 8.18 10.65 28.13
CA THR A 66 6.94 9.89 28.07
C THR A 66 5.75 10.71 27.59
N ASN A 67 5.94 11.97 27.30
CA ASN A 67 4.89 12.89 26.91
C ASN A 67 4.31 12.53 25.53
N VAL A 68 3.03 12.18 25.51
CA VAL A 68 2.32 11.76 24.30
C VAL A 68 2.28 12.89 23.26
N SER A 69 2.05 14.13 23.70
CA SER A 69 1.98 15.29 22.80
C SER A 69 3.32 15.56 22.12
N VAL A 70 4.44 15.43 22.84
CA VAL A 70 5.79 15.56 22.29
C VAL A 70 6.05 14.46 21.25
N GLN A 71 5.75 13.21 21.58
CA GLN A 71 5.93 12.08 20.64
C GLN A 71 5.07 12.27 19.38
N PHE A 72 3.85 12.75 19.53
CA PHE A 72 2.95 13.03 18.43
C PHE A 72 3.47 14.16 17.53
N GLU A 73 3.89 15.27 18.11
CA GLU A 73 4.45 16.39 17.35
C GLU A 73 5.77 16.02 16.66
N LEU A 74 6.67 15.27 17.32
CA LEU A 74 7.88 14.72 16.69
C LEU A 74 7.52 13.87 15.48
N SER A 75 6.57 12.94 15.64
CA SER A 75 6.11 12.10 14.53
C SER A 75 5.61 12.93 13.34
N LYS A 76 4.85 14.00 13.58
CA LYS A 76 4.35 14.89 12.53
C LYS A 76 5.48 15.63 11.82
N ASN A 77 6.46 16.14 12.52
CA ASN A 77 7.60 16.84 11.93
C ASN A 77 8.47 15.88 11.11
N TYR A 78 8.78 14.68 11.61
CA TYR A 78 9.46 13.64 10.84
C TYR A 78 8.67 13.24 9.59
N PHE A 79 7.35 13.16 9.67
CA PHE A 79 6.49 12.87 8.52
C PHE A 79 6.64 13.92 7.40
N TRP A 80 6.62 15.19 7.74
CA TRP A 80 6.79 16.28 6.78
C TRP A 80 8.18 16.29 6.13
N LEU A 81 9.21 15.87 6.86
CA LEU A 81 10.56 15.65 6.32
C LEU A 81 10.69 14.34 5.54
N LYS A 82 9.60 13.58 5.36
CA LYS A 82 9.58 12.24 4.73
C LYS A 82 10.46 11.20 5.44
N LYS A 83 10.85 11.45 6.67
CA LYS A 83 11.53 10.53 7.57
C LYS A 83 10.50 9.59 8.20
N TYR A 84 9.89 8.73 7.35
CA TYR A 84 8.73 7.92 7.75
C TYR A 84 9.06 6.85 8.80
N PHE A 85 10.27 6.37 8.82
CA PHE A 85 10.71 5.39 9.81
C PHE A 85 10.76 6.02 11.21
N GLU A 86 11.41 7.17 11.36
CA GLU A 86 11.50 7.93 12.60
C GLU A 86 10.12 8.40 13.07
N SER A 87 9.29 8.84 12.12
CA SER A 87 7.89 9.20 12.37
C SER A 87 7.11 8.04 12.98
N LYS A 88 7.24 6.84 12.42
CA LYS A 88 6.56 5.63 12.91
C LYS A 88 7.09 5.18 14.27
N GLN A 89 8.41 5.18 14.46
CA GLN A 89 9.03 4.82 15.75
C GLN A 89 8.58 5.73 16.89
N THR A 90 8.57 7.03 16.63
CA THR A 90 8.18 8.02 17.62
C THR A 90 6.70 7.88 17.96
N LEU A 91 5.84 7.74 16.93
CA LEU A 91 4.41 7.58 17.13
C LEU A 91 4.04 6.29 17.88
N ALA A 92 4.81 5.21 17.69
CA ALA A 92 4.56 3.94 18.37
C ALA A 92 4.67 4.07 19.90
N LYS A 93 5.53 4.97 20.40
CA LYS A 93 5.64 5.26 21.84
C LYS A 93 4.35 5.93 22.37
N ALA A 94 3.79 6.86 21.61
CA ALA A 94 2.52 7.52 21.94
C ALA A 94 1.34 6.53 21.89
N LEU A 95 1.24 5.73 20.82
CA LEU A 95 0.19 4.71 20.68
C LEU A 95 0.24 3.62 21.74
N LYS A 96 1.41 3.29 22.27
CA LYS A 96 1.52 2.37 23.40
C LYS A 96 0.83 2.89 24.67
N LYS A 97 0.85 4.22 24.89
CA LYS A 97 0.18 4.85 26.00
C LYS A 97 -1.31 5.09 25.77
N GLU A 98 -1.63 5.53 24.57
CA GLU A 98 -2.99 5.90 24.17
C GLU A 98 -3.42 5.18 22.89
N PRO A 99 -3.67 3.86 22.96
CA PRO A 99 -3.94 3.04 21.76
C PRO A 99 -5.25 3.39 21.04
N GLN A 100 -6.20 4.03 21.75
CA GLN A 100 -7.48 4.45 21.20
C GLN A 100 -7.53 5.95 20.89
N ASN A 101 -6.42 6.66 20.92
CA ASN A 101 -6.39 8.06 20.53
C ASN A 101 -6.51 8.20 19.02
N ILE A 102 -7.64 8.76 18.59
CA ILE A 102 -7.99 8.88 17.17
C ILE A 102 -6.96 9.69 16.36
N TRP A 103 -6.35 10.71 16.97
CA TRP A 103 -5.34 11.56 16.33
C TRP A 103 -4.04 10.80 16.07
N LEU A 104 -3.64 9.93 17.01
CA LEU A 104 -2.47 9.08 16.84
C LEU A 104 -2.73 8.00 15.76
N LEU A 105 -3.92 7.39 15.76
CA LEU A 105 -4.32 6.41 14.74
C LEU A 105 -4.40 7.04 13.33
N GLU A 106 -4.91 8.27 13.22
CA GLU A 106 -4.93 9.02 11.95
C GLU A 106 -3.50 9.28 11.44
N GLN A 107 -2.58 9.66 12.32
CA GLN A 107 -1.17 9.85 11.95
C GLN A 107 -0.51 8.53 11.53
N ALA A 108 -0.74 7.43 12.25
CA ALA A 108 -0.22 6.11 11.90
C ALA A 108 -0.73 5.65 10.53
N LYS A 109 -2.02 5.84 10.27
CA LYS A 109 -2.62 5.59 8.94
C LYS A 109 -1.95 6.42 7.86
N ASN A 110 -1.73 7.72 8.10
CA ASN A 110 -1.12 8.61 7.12
C ASN A 110 0.34 8.22 6.81
N ILE A 111 1.11 7.79 7.82
CA ILE A 111 2.46 7.25 7.63
C ILE A 111 2.40 5.98 6.77
N ALA A 112 1.51 5.04 7.07
CA ALA A 112 1.36 3.81 6.30
C ALA A 112 0.95 4.10 4.84
N VAL A 113 0.05 5.05 4.60
CA VAL A 113 -0.33 5.50 3.25
C VAL A 113 0.87 6.10 2.50
N ALA A 114 1.64 6.98 3.16
CA ALA A 114 2.83 7.60 2.55
C ALA A 114 3.92 6.57 2.18
N GLN A 115 3.99 5.47 2.91
CA GLN A 115 4.87 4.33 2.61
C GLN A 115 4.28 3.34 1.59
N GLY A 116 3.04 3.56 1.10
CA GLY A 116 2.33 2.62 0.22
C GLY A 116 1.87 1.33 0.92
N ASN A 117 1.95 1.27 2.25
CA ASN A 117 1.52 0.12 3.04
C ASN A 117 0.01 0.20 3.32
N TYR A 118 -0.80 0.02 2.27
CA TYR A 118 -2.26 0.09 2.37
C TYR A 118 -2.87 -0.97 3.31
N PRO A 119 -2.38 -2.22 3.41
CA PRO A 119 -2.88 -3.17 4.40
C PRO A 119 -2.79 -2.66 5.84
N GLU A 120 -1.67 -2.06 6.21
CA GLU A 120 -1.48 -1.45 7.55
C GLU A 120 -2.39 -0.22 7.72
N ALA A 121 -2.49 0.64 6.71
CA ALA A 121 -3.39 1.78 6.73
C ALA A 121 -4.87 1.38 6.91
N ILE A 122 -5.29 0.27 6.29
CA ILE A 122 -6.63 -0.31 6.44
C ILE A 122 -6.86 -0.76 7.89
N THR A 123 -5.86 -1.35 8.54
CA THR A 123 -5.95 -1.75 9.95
C THR A 123 -6.20 -0.54 10.83
N TYR A 124 -5.37 0.50 10.74
CA TYR A 124 -5.59 1.74 11.51
C TYR A 124 -6.94 2.40 11.20
N GLN A 125 -7.39 2.38 9.94
CA GLN A 125 -8.71 2.93 9.60
C GLN A 125 -9.85 2.13 10.24
N LYS A 126 -9.71 0.82 10.41
CA LYS A 126 -10.70 0.00 11.13
C LYS A 126 -10.72 0.34 12.63
N ASP A 127 -9.57 0.55 13.24
CA ASP A 127 -9.48 0.98 14.64
C ASP A 127 -10.13 2.36 14.83
N ILE A 128 -9.90 3.30 13.89
CA ILE A 128 -10.58 4.59 13.87
C ILE A 128 -12.11 4.43 13.77
N ILE A 129 -12.59 3.51 12.94
CA ILE A 129 -14.02 3.24 12.76
C ILE A 129 -14.64 2.62 14.02
N ALA A 130 -13.91 1.79 14.74
CA ALA A 130 -14.35 1.23 16.01
C ALA A 130 -14.64 2.32 17.05
N ILE A 131 -13.85 3.42 17.01
CA ILE A 131 -14.03 4.59 17.88
C ILE A 131 -15.09 5.54 17.31
N ASN A 132 -15.06 5.78 15.99
CA ASN A 132 -15.96 6.68 15.30
C ASN A 132 -16.53 6.03 14.02
N PRO A 133 -17.72 5.41 14.08
CA PRO A 133 -18.35 4.72 12.95
C PRO A 133 -18.62 5.60 11.73
N PHE A 134 -18.69 6.93 11.87
CA PHE A 134 -18.88 7.84 10.75
C PHE A 134 -17.65 7.93 9.82
N LYS A 135 -16.49 7.44 10.25
CA LYS A 135 -15.25 7.42 9.46
C LYS A 135 -15.16 6.26 8.45
N LYS A 136 -16.24 5.48 8.24
CA LYS A 136 -16.26 4.33 7.30
C LYS A 136 -15.83 4.68 5.88
N THR A 137 -16.17 5.87 5.40
CA THR A 137 -15.80 6.31 4.03
C THR A 137 -14.30 6.33 3.77
N GLY A 138 -13.47 6.49 4.82
CA GLY A 138 -12.01 6.43 4.71
C GLY A 138 -11.49 5.09 4.17
N LEU A 139 -12.18 3.97 4.46
CA LEU A 139 -11.80 2.65 3.93
C LEU A 139 -11.97 2.54 2.42
N ILE A 140 -12.88 3.29 1.80
CA ILE A 140 -13.15 3.20 0.37
C ILE A 140 -11.89 3.54 -0.43
N ASN A 141 -11.24 4.66 -0.10
CA ASN A 141 -10.03 5.10 -0.79
C ASN A 141 -8.86 4.13 -0.55
N LEU A 142 -8.73 3.60 0.68
CA LEU A 142 -7.70 2.63 1.01
C LEU A 142 -7.90 1.30 0.27
N TYR A 143 -9.14 0.79 0.20
CA TYR A 143 -9.46 -0.41 -0.58
C TYR A 143 -9.25 -0.20 -2.09
N LEU A 144 -9.56 0.99 -2.62
CA LEU A 144 -9.26 1.33 -4.02
C LEU A 144 -7.74 1.33 -4.28
N ALA A 145 -6.98 1.96 -3.40
CA ALA A 145 -5.52 2.01 -3.49
C ALA A 145 -4.88 0.61 -3.36
N ASN A 146 -5.46 -0.25 -2.51
CA ASN A 146 -5.04 -1.65 -2.35
C ASN A 146 -5.63 -2.60 -3.40
N ASN A 147 -6.33 -2.07 -4.42
CA ASN A 147 -6.98 -2.83 -5.50
C ASN A 147 -8.06 -3.83 -5.03
N GLU A 148 -8.63 -3.63 -3.85
CA GLU A 148 -9.67 -4.49 -3.23
C GLU A 148 -11.09 -4.07 -3.62
N ARG A 149 -11.37 -4.04 -4.93
CA ARG A 149 -12.64 -3.50 -5.49
C ARG A 149 -13.90 -4.21 -5.00
N SER A 150 -13.82 -5.49 -4.63
CA SER A 150 -14.96 -6.20 -4.01
C SER A 150 -15.33 -5.55 -2.68
N LYS A 151 -14.37 -5.33 -1.78
CA LYS A 151 -14.60 -4.70 -0.49
C LYS A 151 -15.13 -3.27 -0.61
N VAL A 152 -14.75 -2.54 -1.68
CA VAL A 152 -15.33 -1.22 -1.97
C VAL A 152 -16.82 -1.32 -2.27
N ARG A 153 -17.25 -2.30 -3.09
CA ARG A 153 -18.67 -2.51 -3.41
C ARG A 153 -19.48 -2.86 -2.17
N ASP A 154 -18.97 -3.82 -1.38
CA ASP A 154 -19.66 -4.28 -0.17
C ASP A 154 -19.81 -3.13 0.83
N LEU A 155 -18.75 -2.33 1.02
CA LEU A 155 -18.77 -1.18 1.91
C LEU A 155 -19.70 -0.07 1.40
N ILE A 156 -19.73 0.20 0.09
CA ILE A 156 -20.68 1.16 -0.49
C ILE A 156 -22.13 0.71 -0.28
N ALA A 157 -22.43 -0.59 -0.40
CA ALA A 157 -23.76 -1.11 -0.16
C ALA A 157 -24.19 -0.93 1.31
N VAL A 158 -23.26 -1.14 2.24
CA VAL A 158 -23.50 -0.89 3.67
C VAL A 158 -23.78 0.59 3.93
N ILE A 159 -22.93 1.50 3.43
CA ILE A 159 -23.11 2.95 3.62
C ILE A 159 -24.41 3.43 2.99
N GLU A 160 -24.76 2.93 1.80
CA GLU A 160 -26.01 3.27 1.12
C GLU A 160 -27.25 2.94 1.95
N LYS A 161 -27.23 1.78 2.61
CA LYS A 161 -28.34 1.33 3.47
C LYS A 161 -28.43 2.12 4.77
N GLU A 162 -27.28 2.51 5.35
CA GLU A 162 -27.22 3.17 6.66
C GLU A 162 -27.53 4.68 6.58
N GLN A 163 -27.01 5.38 5.58
CA GLN A 163 -27.05 6.84 5.54
C GLN A 163 -27.19 7.45 4.14
N GLY A 164 -27.32 6.59 3.11
CA GLY A 164 -27.34 7.02 1.71
C GLY A 164 -25.95 7.36 1.17
N LEU A 165 -25.89 7.63 -0.13
CA LEU A 165 -24.63 7.93 -0.83
C LEU A 165 -24.54 9.40 -1.22
N ASN A 166 -23.44 10.04 -0.89
CA ASN A 166 -23.08 11.34 -1.44
C ASN A 166 -22.66 11.24 -2.93
N SER A 167 -22.50 12.40 -3.60
CA SER A 167 -22.18 12.47 -5.03
C SER A 167 -20.88 11.75 -5.40
N SER A 168 -19.86 11.76 -4.52
CA SER A 168 -18.59 11.08 -4.75
C SER A 168 -18.75 9.57 -4.73
N LEU A 169 -19.45 9.04 -3.73
CA LEU A 169 -19.70 7.60 -3.60
C LEU A 169 -20.61 7.07 -4.72
N LYS A 170 -21.60 7.86 -5.17
CA LYS A 170 -22.42 7.53 -6.34
C LYS A 170 -21.56 7.39 -7.60
N ARG A 171 -20.58 8.30 -7.82
CA ARG A 171 -19.64 8.21 -8.95
C ARG A 171 -18.75 6.96 -8.86
N ILE A 172 -18.19 6.66 -7.68
CA ILE A 172 -17.38 5.46 -7.47
C ILE A 172 -18.22 4.20 -7.74
N LYS A 173 -19.44 4.12 -7.20
CA LYS A 173 -20.38 3.00 -7.45
C LYS A 173 -20.62 2.82 -8.94
N LYS A 174 -20.95 3.90 -9.66
CA LYS A 174 -21.18 3.87 -11.11
C LYS A 174 -19.95 3.39 -11.89
N ALA A 175 -18.76 3.86 -11.54
CA ALA A 175 -17.51 3.45 -12.17
C ALA A 175 -17.20 1.96 -11.93
N LEU A 176 -17.46 1.45 -10.72
CA LEU A 176 -17.27 0.03 -10.39
C LEU A 176 -18.27 -0.88 -11.14
N LEU A 177 -19.52 -0.45 -11.28
CA LEU A 177 -20.55 -1.15 -12.06
C LEU A 177 -20.21 -1.15 -13.55
N HIS A 178 -19.79 -0.01 -14.09
CA HIS A 178 -19.37 0.11 -15.48
C HIS A 178 -18.20 -0.84 -15.79
N ASN A 179 -17.19 -0.89 -14.94
CA ASN A 179 -16.08 -1.83 -15.08
C ASN A 179 -16.49 -3.30 -14.94
N GLN A 180 -17.52 -3.62 -14.15
CA GLN A 180 -18.08 -4.97 -14.08
C GLN A 180 -18.84 -5.32 -15.37
N ASN A 181 -19.64 -4.40 -15.87
CA ASN A 181 -20.38 -4.60 -17.11
C ASN A 181 -19.43 -4.73 -18.32
N LEU A 182 -18.32 -3.97 -18.32
CA LEU A 182 -17.25 -4.15 -19.31
C LEU A 182 -16.56 -5.51 -19.16
N LYS A 183 -16.23 -5.95 -17.91
CA LYS A 183 -15.69 -7.30 -17.68
C LYS A 183 -16.69 -8.39 -18.09
N LYS A 184 -17.95 -8.26 -17.70
CA LYS A 184 -19.02 -9.20 -18.06
C LYS A 184 -19.28 -9.19 -19.57
N LYS A 185 -19.22 -8.03 -20.23
CA LYS A 185 -19.33 -7.90 -21.68
C LYS A 185 -18.10 -8.48 -22.40
N ILE A 186 -16.91 -8.42 -21.77
CA ILE A 186 -15.68 -9.05 -22.24
C ILE A 186 -15.71 -10.57 -21.98
N GLU A 187 -16.34 -11.03 -20.89
CA GLU A 187 -16.56 -12.45 -20.59
C GLU A 187 -17.73 -13.06 -21.38
N ILE A 188 -18.74 -12.25 -21.76
CA ILE A 188 -19.91 -12.65 -22.57
C ILE A 188 -19.69 -12.34 -24.05
N ALA A 189 -18.74 -11.47 -24.42
CA ALA A 189 -18.29 -11.39 -25.79
C ALA A 189 -17.77 -12.80 -26.18
N PRO A 190 -18.34 -13.44 -27.21
CA PRO A 190 -18.08 -14.84 -27.45
C PRO A 190 -16.58 -15.07 -27.51
N GLN A 191 -16.12 -16.16 -26.87
CA GLN A 191 -14.76 -16.67 -26.99
C GLN A 191 -14.34 -16.93 -28.46
N ASN A 192 -15.26 -16.68 -29.38
CA ASN A 192 -15.15 -16.85 -30.86
C ASN A 192 -14.81 -15.56 -31.63
N THR A 193 -14.34 -14.46 -30.96
CA THR A 193 -13.75 -13.41 -31.79
C THR A 193 -12.43 -13.95 -32.34
N SER A 194 -12.41 -14.25 -33.62
CA SER A 194 -11.22 -14.83 -34.26
C SER A 194 -10.01 -13.91 -34.07
N LEU A 195 -8.82 -14.48 -33.95
CA LEU A 195 -7.58 -13.71 -33.84
C LEU A 195 -7.46 -12.65 -34.93
N SER A 196 -7.91 -12.99 -36.16
CA SER A 196 -7.94 -12.09 -37.32
C SER A 196 -8.86 -10.87 -37.08
N ALA A 197 -10.02 -11.06 -36.46
CA ALA A 197 -10.94 -9.97 -36.16
C ALA A 197 -10.35 -9.03 -35.04
N LEU A 198 -9.69 -9.62 -34.04
CA LEU A 198 -9.00 -8.82 -33.02
C LEU A 198 -7.84 -8.01 -33.62
N LYS A 199 -7.05 -8.61 -34.53
CA LYS A 199 -5.95 -7.90 -35.22
C LYS A 199 -6.48 -6.75 -36.08
N LYS A 200 -7.61 -6.97 -36.80
CA LYS A 200 -8.27 -5.90 -37.55
C LYS A 200 -8.73 -4.75 -36.67
N ASP A 201 -9.36 -5.08 -35.55
CA ASP A 201 -9.86 -4.08 -34.58
C ASP A 201 -8.69 -3.30 -33.92
N TYR A 202 -7.60 -3.99 -33.57
CA TYR A 202 -6.41 -3.35 -33.04
C TYR A 202 -5.77 -2.36 -34.01
N LYS A 203 -5.68 -2.70 -35.31
CA LYS A 203 -5.13 -1.81 -36.32
C LYS A 203 -5.89 -0.50 -36.48
N THR A 204 -7.19 -0.49 -36.14
CA THR A 204 -8.03 0.72 -36.23
C THR A 204 -8.07 1.51 -34.97
N THR A 205 -7.93 0.85 -33.79
CA THR A 205 -8.18 1.47 -32.49
C THR A 205 -6.92 1.73 -31.68
N ASN A 206 -5.84 1.02 -31.95
CA ASN A 206 -4.63 0.97 -31.12
C ASN A 206 -4.93 0.70 -29.63
N ASP A 207 -6.04 -0.02 -29.33
CA ASP A 207 -6.44 -0.31 -27.95
C ASP A 207 -5.54 -1.38 -27.34
N PHE A 208 -4.78 -0.98 -26.33
CA PHE A 208 -3.88 -1.87 -25.59
C PHE A 208 -4.58 -3.08 -24.97
N LYS A 209 -5.88 -3.01 -24.66
CA LYS A 209 -6.64 -4.16 -24.13
C LYS A 209 -6.85 -5.22 -25.20
N ILE A 210 -7.12 -4.79 -26.44
CA ILE A 210 -7.25 -5.67 -27.60
C ILE A 210 -5.91 -6.33 -27.86
N LEU A 211 -4.83 -5.57 -27.91
CA LEU A 211 -3.47 -6.08 -28.06
C LEU A 211 -3.13 -7.16 -27.02
N LYS A 212 -3.41 -6.92 -25.75
CA LYS A 212 -3.16 -7.93 -24.69
C LYS A 212 -3.92 -9.24 -24.94
N ARG A 213 -5.11 -9.18 -25.54
CA ARG A 213 -5.88 -10.38 -25.91
C ARG A 213 -5.21 -11.11 -27.08
N ILE A 214 -4.75 -10.38 -28.10
CA ILE A 214 -4.01 -10.93 -29.24
C ILE A 214 -2.77 -11.68 -28.72
N LEU A 215 -1.89 -11.00 -27.99
CA LEU A 215 -0.65 -11.59 -27.47
C LEU A 215 -0.91 -12.82 -26.58
N LYS A 216 -1.98 -12.80 -25.79
CA LYS A 216 -2.38 -13.95 -24.97
C LYS A 216 -2.78 -15.14 -25.84
N ILE A 217 -3.56 -14.91 -26.88
CA ILE A 217 -4.01 -15.97 -27.80
C ILE A 217 -2.80 -16.57 -28.56
N GLU A 218 -1.93 -15.72 -29.11
CA GLU A 218 -0.71 -16.16 -29.81
C GLU A 218 0.21 -16.98 -28.90
N SER A 219 0.40 -16.53 -27.67
CA SER A 219 1.17 -17.28 -26.65
C SER A 219 0.54 -18.64 -26.34
N GLN A 220 -0.81 -18.73 -26.26
CA GLN A 220 -1.53 -19.98 -26.00
C GLN A 220 -1.48 -20.92 -27.22
N GLN A 221 -1.56 -20.38 -28.41
CA GLN A 221 -1.43 -21.12 -29.69
C GLN A 221 0.01 -21.49 -30.01
N LYS A 222 0.98 -21.01 -29.21
CA LYS A 222 2.42 -21.21 -29.42
C LYS A 222 2.93 -20.60 -30.73
N ASP A 223 2.22 -19.60 -31.28
CA ASP A 223 2.68 -18.83 -32.42
C ASP A 223 3.67 -17.75 -31.96
N TYR A 224 4.90 -18.20 -31.71
CA TYR A 224 5.93 -17.32 -31.14
C TYR A 224 6.50 -16.31 -32.15
N ASN A 225 6.33 -16.53 -33.45
CA ASN A 225 6.72 -15.56 -34.46
C ASN A 225 5.77 -14.36 -34.47
N SER A 226 4.46 -14.61 -34.54
CA SER A 226 3.46 -13.54 -34.42
C SER A 226 3.54 -12.82 -33.08
N LEU A 227 3.67 -13.58 -31.96
CA LEU A 227 3.81 -13.04 -30.65
C LEU A 227 5.01 -12.08 -30.51
N LEU A 228 6.17 -12.43 -31.09
CA LEU A 228 7.36 -11.60 -31.11
C LEU A 228 7.14 -10.32 -31.90
N ASN A 229 6.61 -10.46 -33.11
CA ASN A 229 6.36 -9.32 -34.01
C ASN A 229 5.37 -8.34 -33.38
N ASP A 230 4.18 -8.81 -32.99
CA ASP A 230 3.14 -7.94 -32.42
C ASP A 230 3.53 -7.31 -31.11
N ALA A 231 4.28 -8.04 -30.25
CA ALA A 231 4.80 -7.46 -29.00
C ALA A 231 5.87 -6.40 -29.24
N THR A 232 6.76 -6.61 -30.23
CA THR A 232 7.85 -5.69 -30.54
C THR A 232 7.34 -4.43 -31.23
N GLU A 233 6.49 -4.55 -32.24
CA GLU A 233 5.86 -3.39 -32.90
C GLU A 233 5.07 -2.51 -31.91
N ALA A 234 4.41 -3.13 -30.93
CA ALA A 234 3.64 -2.41 -29.96
C ALA A 234 4.49 -1.59 -28.97
N LEU A 235 5.78 -1.86 -28.83
CA LEU A 235 6.68 -1.07 -27.97
C LEU A 235 6.84 0.36 -28.44
N ASP A 236 6.67 0.63 -29.73
CA ASP A 236 6.71 2.00 -30.27
C ASP A 236 5.54 2.85 -29.75
N LEU A 237 4.39 2.23 -29.56
CA LEU A 237 3.19 2.90 -29.03
C LEU A 237 3.09 2.85 -27.51
N PHE A 238 3.62 1.81 -26.88
CA PHE A 238 3.47 1.53 -25.47
C PHE A 238 4.80 1.18 -24.78
N PRO A 239 5.82 2.06 -24.82
CA PRO A 239 7.18 1.76 -24.36
C PRO A 239 7.31 1.44 -22.87
N SER A 240 6.37 1.87 -22.03
CA SER A 240 6.37 1.62 -20.57
C SER A 240 5.63 0.33 -20.16
N GLN A 241 5.06 -0.41 -21.12
CA GLN A 241 4.27 -1.59 -20.82
C GLN A 241 5.12 -2.84 -20.67
N THR A 242 5.47 -3.17 -19.41
CA THR A 242 6.34 -4.30 -19.05
C THR A 242 5.94 -5.64 -19.66
N ILE A 243 4.62 -5.85 -19.87
CA ILE A 243 4.10 -7.10 -20.43
C ILE A 243 4.54 -7.34 -21.88
N LEU A 244 4.78 -6.29 -22.66
CA LEU A 244 5.24 -6.41 -24.05
C LEU A 244 6.67 -6.97 -24.10
N TYR A 245 7.57 -6.41 -23.31
CA TYR A 245 8.94 -6.92 -23.17
C TYR A 245 8.95 -8.37 -22.70
N LEU A 246 8.04 -8.71 -21.77
CA LEU A 246 7.95 -10.08 -21.26
C LEU A 246 7.48 -11.07 -22.33
N TYR A 247 6.49 -10.72 -23.16
CA TYR A 247 6.05 -11.55 -24.27
C TYR A 247 7.12 -11.68 -25.36
N ALA A 248 7.79 -10.58 -25.73
CA ALA A 248 8.90 -10.60 -26.67
C ALA A 248 10.05 -11.49 -26.17
N ALA A 249 10.40 -11.38 -24.89
CA ALA A 249 11.42 -12.25 -24.28
C ALA A 249 10.97 -13.71 -24.21
N GLN A 250 9.70 -14.00 -23.93
CA GLN A 250 9.15 -15.35 -23.92
C GLN A 250 9.24 -15.99 -25.31
N ALA A 251 8.85 -15.26 -26.34
CA ALA A 251 8.92 -15.69 -27.72
C ALA A 251 10.38 -15.98 -28.14
N ASN A 252 11.29 -15.03 -27.90
CA ASN A 252 12.71 -15.18 -28.19
C ASN A 252 13.35 -16.37 -27.47
N ASN A 253 13.02 -16.58 -26.18
CA ASN A 253 13.49 -17.73 -25.41
C ASN A 253 13.03 -19.06 -25.99
N THR A 254 11.82 -19.11 -26.57
CA THR A 254 11.29 -20.32 -27.17
C THR A 254 11.86 -20.56 -28.56
N LEU A 255 12.12 -19.49 -29.29
CA LEU A 255 12.80 -19.52 -30.60
C LEU A 255 14.33 -19.70 -30.47
N LYS A 256 14.85 -19.87 -29.22
CA LYS A 256 16.27 -20.02 -28.89
C LYS A 256 17.14 -18.78 -29.15
N ASN A 257 16.52 -17.63 -29.33
CA ASN A 257 17.19 -16.32 -29.50
C ASN A 257 17.49 -15.69 -28.12
N TYR A 258 18.24 -16.40 -27.28
CA TYR A 258 18.42 -16.05 -25.86
C TYR A 258 19.02 -14.67 -25.61
N LYS A 259 19.95 -14.22 -26.49
CA LYS A 259 20.54 -12.88 -26.38
C LYS A 259 19.50 -11.77 -26.62
N ALA A 260 18.64 -11.95 -27.63
CA ALA A 260 17.54 -11.02 -27.92
C ALA A 260 16.50 -11.03 -26.77
N ALA A 261 16.23 -12.20 -26.18
CA ALA A 261 15.37 -12.29 -24.99
C ALA A 261 15.92 -11.46 -23.81
N LEU A 262 17.23 -11.53 -23.53
CA LEU A 262 17.87 -10.72 -22.50
C LEU A 262 17.74 -9.22 -22.81
N SER A 263 17.99 -8.79 -24.04
CA SER A 263 17.84 -7.39 -24.44
C SER A 263 16.43 -6.85 -24.15
N HIS A 264 15.38 -7.60 -24.47
CA HIS A 264 14.01 -7.19 -24.14
C HIS A 264 13.80 -7.12 -22.62
N LEU A 265 14.31 -8.07 -21.86
CA LEU A 265 14.18 -8.05 -20.40
C LEU A 265 14.92 -6.86 -19.77
N ASP A 266 16.14 -6.57 -20.24
CA ASP A 266 16.95 -5.44 -19.78
C ASP A 266 16.23 -4.10 -20.04
N ASN A 267 15.64 -3.95 -21.24
CA ASN A 267 14.88 -2.74 -21.59
C ASN A 267 13.58 -2.58 -20.81
N GLY A 268 13.00 -3.66 -20.32
CA GLY A 268 11.69 -3.63 -19.65
C GLY A 268 11.75 -3.64 -18.13
N ILE A 269 12.88 -4.07 -17.51
CA ILE A 269 12.96 -4.29 -16.06
C ILE A 269 12.80 -3.00 -15.24
N ASP A 270 13.25 -1.87 -15.77
CA ASP A 270 13.18 -0.58 -15.08
C ASP A 270 11.75 -0.06 -14.94
N PHE A 271 10.84 -0.51 -15.78
CA PHE A 271 9.41 -0.19 -15.68
C PHE A 271 8.64 -1.11 -14.71
N VAL A 272 9.29 -2.14 -14.15
CA VAL A 272 8.62 -3.12 -13.28
C VAL A 272 8.52 -2.61 -11.85
N ILE A 273 7.30 -2.28 -11.43
CA ILE A 273 7.02 -1.75 -10.10
C ILE A 273 6.62 -2.85 -9.12
N ASP A 274 5.78 -3.81 -9.56
CA ASP A 274 5.18 -4.83 -8.69
C ASP A 274 6.00 -6.12 -8.60
N LYS A 275 5.94 -6.78 -7.43
CA LYS A 275 6.64 -8.04 -7.17
C LYS A 275 6.22 -9.19 -8.08
N PRO A 276 4.92 -9.43 -8.37
CA PRO A 276 4.50 -10.51 -9.26
C PRO A 276 5.07 -10.39 -10.67
N THR A 277 5.12 -9.19 -11.24
CA THR A 277 5.73 -8.95 -12.56
C THR A 277 7.24 -9.12 -12.48
N ARG A 278 7.91 -8.61 -11.45
CA ARG A 278 9.34 -8.77 -11.23
C ARG A 278 9.75 -10.24 -11.15
N LYS A 279 8.95 -11.06 -10.45
CA LYS A 279 9.14 -12.51 -10.40
C LYS A 279 9.12 -13.15 -11.78
N LYS A 280 8.17 -12.75 -12.65
CA LYS A 280 8.09 -13.27 -14.03
C LYS A 280 9.33 -12.88 -14.84
N TYR A 281 9.83 -11.65 -14.68
CA TYR A 281 11.07 -11.21 -15.33
C TYR A 281 12.26 -12.05 -14.88
N TYR A 282 12.44 -12.28 -13.59
CA TYR A 282 13.53 -13.11 -13.09
C TYR A 282 13.47 -14.56 -13.60
N LEU A 283 12.26 -15.13 -13.71
CA LEU A 283 12.11 -16.45 -14.31
C LEU A 283 12.45 -16.46 -15.81
N ALA A 284 12.12 -15.38 -16.54
CA ALA A 284 12.48 -15.24 -17.94
C ALA A 284 14.00 -15.05 -18.13
N TYR A 285 14.67 -14.25 -17.29
CA TYR A 285 16.14 -14.15 -17.24
C TYR A 285 16.77 -15.52 -17.00
N ALA A 286 16.27 -16.25 -16.00
CA ALA A 286 16.80 -17.57 -15.68
C ALA A 286 16.71 -18.52 -16.89
N LYS A 287 15.58 -18.47 -17.64
CA LYS A 287 15.39 -19.27 -18.86
C LYS A 287 16.38 -18.88 -19.96
N SER A 288 16.60 -17.57 -20.17
CA SER A 288 17.55 -17.07 -21.17
C SER A 288 18.99 -17.51 -20.83
N TYR A 289 19.41 -17.35 -19.58
CA TYR A 289 20.74 -17.75 -19.16
C TYR A 289 20.95 -19.27 -19.16
N THR A 290 19.91 -20.05 -18.88
CA THR A 290 19.95 -21.52 -19.05
C THR A 290 20.20 -21.87 -20.52
N GLY A 291 19.52 -21.21 -21.46
CA GLY A 291 19.72 -21.42 -22.89
C GLY A 291 21.12 -21.01 -23.40
N LEU A 292 21.75 -20.08 -22.73
CA LEU A 292 23.14 -19.65 -22.99
C LEU A 292 24.18 -20.49 -22.23
N ASN A 293 23.80 -21.55 -21.58
CA ASN A 293 24.66 -22.40 -20.72
C ASN A 293 25.35 -21.63 -19.57
N ASN A 294 24.83 -20.47 -19.16
CA ASN A 294 25.32 -19.72 -18.02
C ASN A 294 24.58 -20.13 -16.74
N THR A 295 24.97 -21.26 -16.18
CA THR A 295 24.33 -21.87 -15.01
C THR A 295 24.40 -20.96 -13.79
N GLN A 296 25.47 -20.20 -13.61
CA GLN A 296 25.65 -19.28 -12.48
C GLN A 296 24.56 -18.19 -12.48
N LYS A 297 24.40 -17.46 -13.60
CA LYS A 297 23.37 -16.43 -13.72
C LYS A 297 21.94 -17.02 -13.71
N ALA A 298 21.75 -18.19 -14.32
CA ALA A 298 20.46 -18.87 -14.27
C ALA A 298 20.03 -19.21 -12.85
N THR A 299 20.94 -19.74 -12.03
CA THR A 299 20.69 -20.05 -10.61
C THR A 299 20.44 -18.78 -9.79
N TYR A 300 21.24 -17.74 -10.03
CA TYR A 300 21.04 -16.42 -9.40
C TYR A 300 19.60 -15.89 -9.60
N TYR A 301 19.13 -15.81 -10.85
CA TYR A 301 17.79 -15.30 -11.13
C TYR A 301 16.66 -16.21 -10.63
N LYS A 302 16.85 -17.55 -10.61
CA LYS A 302 15.91 -18.47 -9.96
C LYS A 302 15.78 -18.18 -8.46
N LYS A 303 16.91 -17.95 -7.77
CA LYS A 303 16.90 -17.57 -6.35
C LYS A 303 16.19 -16.23 -6.13
N MET A 304 16.50 -15.23 -6.93
CA MET A 304 15.82 -13.93 -6.86
C MET A 304 14.31 -14.03 -7.08
N ALA A 305 13.86 -14.88 -8.01
CA ALA A 305 12.44 -15.13 -8.22
C ALA A 305 11.76 -15.86 -7.06
N ALA A 306 12.49 -16.70 -6.33
CA ALA A 306 11.96 -17.43 -5.15
C ALA A 306 11.80 -16.53 -3.92
N GLN A 307 12.54 -15.43 -3.84
CA GLN A 307 12.51 -14.46 -2.73
C GLN A 307 11.38 -13.41 -2.85
N LEU A 308 10.67 -13.35 -3.97
CA LEU A 308 9.54 -12.44 -4.21
C LEU A 308 8.18 -13.11 -3.95
#